data_090f15528bece5f777785d2cbe95c9c6
#
_entry.id   090f15528bece5f777785d2cbe95c9c6
#
_cell.length_a   1.000
_cell.length_b   1.000
_cell.length_c   1.000
_cell.angle_alpha   90.00
_cell.angle_beta   90.00
_cell.angle_gamma   90.00
#
_symmetry.space_group_name_H-M   'P 1'
#
loop_
_entity.id
_entity.type
_entity.pdbx_description
1 polymer ?
#
loop_
_entity_poly.entity_id
_entity_poly.type
_entity_poly.pdbx_seq_one_letter_code
_entity_poly.pdbx_strand_id
1 'polypeptide(L)'
;MAEHLTEEEQVEALKRWWNENWLSIVLPVALVLVGYFGWNGWNNHQLAEAQVASDKFEGLSAAAEVEPGAAMSAEQKLTVSELAQALVAEHDDTLYADMANLLLAKLHVEDNQLDEAAARLEMVVDNGANESISQLAKARLARVVSAQGDNEAALALVSSASSQAYKALFAEIRGDIYLAQGDDGAAYTAYADALRALPASEFNRTSFIQLKQDSVAKPEAASPEQSPVEEAAAGDAEGDA
;
A
#
# COMPACT_ATOMS: atom_id res chain seq x y z
N MET A 1 58.11 41.09 23.82
CA MET A 1 57.72 41.31 25.20
C MET A 1 56.26 40.95 25.30
N ALA A 2 55.92 39.86 25.93
CA ALA A 2 54.52 39.52 26.16
C ALA A 2 54.10 40.34 27.40
N GLU A 3 53.25 41.34 27.21
CA GLU A 3 52.58 42.05 28.28
C GLU A 3 51.67 41.06 29.00
N HIS A 4 52.04 40.66 30.21
CA HIS A 4 51.17 39.93 31.11
C HIS A 4 50.13 40.90 31.65
N LEU A 5 48.95 40.90 31.03
CA LEU A 5 47.76 41.56 31.57
C LEU A 5 47.55 41.09 33.01
N THR A 6 47.28 42.00 33.93
CA THR A 6 46.91 41.63 35.31
C THR A 6 45.60 40.86 35.32
N GLU A 7 45.37 40.00 36.34
CA GLU A 7 44.13 39.21 36.43
C GLU A 7 42.87 40.08 36.36
N GLU A 8 42.91 41.29 36.88
CA GLU A 8 41.79 42.25 36.82
C GLU A 8 41.53 42.76 35.40
N GLU A 9 42.58 43.07 34.62
CA GLU A 9 42.47 43.51 33.23
C GLU A 9 41.92 42.38 32.30
N GLN A 10 42.28 41.13 32.60
CA GLN A 10 41.74 39.97 31.87
C GLN A 10 40.26 39.77 32.15
N VAL A 11 39.80 39.95 33.38
CA VAL A 11 38.37 39.84 33.75
C VAL A 11 37.56 41.00 33.13
N GLU A 12 38.11 42.21 33.11
CA GLU A 12 37.43 43.34 32.48
C GLU A 12 37.33 43.19 30.93
N ALA A 13 38.37 42.69 30.29
CA ALA A 13 38.38 42.39 28.85
C ALA A 13 37.34 41.30 28.53
N LEU A 14 37.24 40.24 29.36
CA LEU A 14 36.24 39.17 29.19
C LEU A 14 34.81 39.70 29.40
N LYS A 15 34.56 40.55 30.40
CA LYS A 15 33.26 41.19 30.61
C LYS A 15 32.83 42.07 29.44
N ARG A 16 33.77 42.85 28.87
CA ARG A 16 33.51 43.69 27.70
C ARG A 16 33.20 42.85 26.50
N TRP A 17 34.04 41.86 26.19
CA TRP A 17 33.81 40.94 25.08
C TRP A 17 32.47 40.21 25.20
N TRP A 18 32.11 39.74 26.40
CA TRP A 18 30.80 39.09 26.66
C TRP A 18 29.65 40.04 26.40
N ASN A 19 29.71 41.28 26.89
CA ASN A 19 28.65 42.27 26.65
C ASN A 19 28.46 42.60 25.16
N GLU A 20 29.52 42.56 24.37
CA GLU A 20 29.48 42.82 22.96
C GLU A 20 28.99 41.60 22.13
N ASN A 21 29.24 40.38 22.61
CA ASN A 21 29.04 39.15 21.84
C ASN A 21 27.96 38.21 22.40
N TRP A 22 27.43 38.46 23.60
CA TRP A 22 26.51 37.53 24.28
C TRP A 22 25.30 37.17 23.40
N LEU A 23 24.74 38.12 22.64
CA LEU A 23 23.58 37.90 21.76
C LEU A 23 23.91 36.91 20.64
N SER A 24 25.12 37.03 20.06
CA SER A 24 25.61 36.12 19.02
C SER A 24 25.86 34.69 19.51
N ILE A 25 26.01 34.49 20.80
CA ILE A 25 26.24 33.19 21.44
C ILE A 25 24.90 32.64 21.95
N VAL A 26 24.14 33.46 22.69
CA VAL A 26 22.93 33.02 23.37
C VAL A 26 21.80 32.76 22.35
N LEU A 27 21.69 33.58 21.30
CA LEU A 27 20.64 33.38 20.29
C LEU A 27 20.71 32.04 19.56
N PRO A 28 21.85 31.59 19.01
CA PRO A 28 21.97 30.28 18.42
C PRO A 28 21.71 29.14 19.41
N VAL A 29 22.20 29.25 20.64
CA VAL A 29 21.98 28.25 21.70
C VAL A 29 20.49 28.16 22.04
N ALA A 30 19.82 29.32 22.20
CA ALA A 30 18.38 29.37 22.45
C ALA A 30 17.57 28.74 21.31
N LEU A 31 17.93 29.03 20.05
CA LEU A 31 17.29 28.42 18.88
C LEU A 31 17.44 26.89 18.85
N VAL A 32 18.62 26.38 19.16
CA VAL A 32 18.86 24.92 19.25
C VAL A 32 18.02 24.30 20.35
N LEU A 33 17.94 24.94 21.52
CA LEU A 33 17.15 24.43 22.64
C LEU A 33 15.65 24.44 22.31
N VAL A 34 15.12 25.53 21.74
CA VAL A 34 13.71 25.62 21.31
C VAL A 34 13.42 24.55 20.26
N GLY A 35 14.30 24.37 19.27
CA GLY A 35 14.18 23.32 18.26
C GLY A 35 14.18 21.91 18.88
N TYR A 36 15.10 21.65 19.79
CA TYR A 36 15.20 20.37 20.46
C TYR A 36 13.99 20.05 21.35
N PHE A 37 13.58 20.99 22.20
CA PHE A 37 12.43 20.77 23.08
C PHE A 37 11.12 20.74 22.30
N GLY A 38 10.99 21.58 21.27
CA GLY A 38 9.82 21.56 20.35
C GLY A 38 9.70 20.23 19.65
N TRP A 39 10.79 19.73 19.05
CA TRP A 39 10.83 18.42 18.40
C TRP A 39 10.52 17.26 19.37
N ASN A 40 11.18 17.28 20.55
CA ASN A 40 10.96 16.23 21.54
C ASN A 40 9.54 16.24 22.11
N GLY A 41 8.96 17.42 22.34
CA GLY A 41 7.57 17.56 22.77
C GLY A 41 6.59 17.04 21.71
N TRP A 42 6.80 17.40 20.44
CA TRP A 42 6.03 16.90 19.31
C TRP A 42 6.11 15.37 19.19
N ASN A 43 7.34 14.81 19.22
CA ASN A 43 7.55 13.38 19.11
C ASN A 43 6.91 12.59 20.27
N ASN A 44 6.99 13.11 21.50
CA ASN A 44 6.34 12.49 22.65
C ASN A 44 4.81 12.53 22.54
N HIS A 45 4.25 13.61 22.01
CA HIS A 45 2.82 13.70 21.77
C HIS A 45 2.36 12.67 20.72
N GLN A 46 3.08 12.55 19.61
CA GLN A 46 2.79 11.54 18.56
C GLN A 46 2.87 10.11 19.12
N LEU A 47 3.87 9.82 19.96
CA LEU A 47 3.99 8.51 20.60
C LEU A 47 2.83 8.22 21.57
N ALA A 48 2.39 9.23 22.32
CA ALA A 48 1.26 9.08 23.24
C ALA A 48 -0.06 8.82 22.48
N GLU A 49 -0.31 9.56 21.39
CA GLU A 49 -1.47 9.36 20.51
C GLU A 49 -1.45 7.96 19.88
N ALA A 50 -0.29 7.54 19.36
CA ALA A 50 -0.12 6.20 18.78
C ALA A 50 -0.37 5.09 19.83
N GLN A 51 0.03 5.30 21.09
CA GLN A 51 -0.22 4.33 22.16
C GLN A 51 -1.73 4.22 22.48
N VAL A 52 -2.44 5.33 22.57
CA VAL A 52 -3.89 5.34 22.81
C VAL A 52 -4.62 4.64 21.63
N ALA A 53 -4.23 4.95 20.39
CA ALA A 53 -4.78 4.27 19.21
C ALA A 53 -4.49 2.76 19.21
N SER A 54 -3.30 2.35 19.66
CA SER A 54 -2.93 0.93 19.81
C SER A 54 -3.81 0.21 20.83
N ASP A 55 -4.03 0.81 21.99
CA ASP A 55 -4.83 0.21 23.06
C ASP A 55 -6.31 0.07 22.61
N LYS A 56 -6.84 1.06 21.87
CA LYS A 56 -8.17 0.97 21.27
C LYS A 56 -8.25 -0.11 20.17
N PHE A 57 -7.21 -0.23 19.36
CA PHE A 57 -7.15 -1.26 18.33
C PHE A 57 -7.04 -2.66 18.92
N GLU A 58 -6.35 -2.85 20.05
CA GLU A 58 -6.33 -4.11 20.79
C GLU A 58 -7.75 -4.49 21.24
N GLY A 59 -8.49 -3.56 21.82
CA GLY A 59 -9.91 -3.75 22.19
C GLY A 59 -10.79 -4.10 20.99
N LEU A 60 -10.59 -3.42 19.86
CA LEU A 60 -11.27 -3.70 18.59
C LEU A 60 -10.95 -5.11 18.08
N SER A 61 -9.68 -5.49 18.09
CA SER A 61 -9.21 -6.80 17.63
C SER A 61 -9.78 -7.93 18.49
N ALA A 62 -9.80 -7.74 19.80
CA ALA A 62 -10.40 -8.71 20.73
C ALA A 62 -11.92 -8.86 20.51
N ALA A 63 -12.63 -7.75 20.25
CA ALA A 63 -14.06 -7.79 19.91
C ALA A 63 -14.33 -8.49 18.56
N ALA A 64 -13.39 -8.37 17.60
CA ALA A 64 -13.49 -8.97 16.28
C ALA A 64 -13.07 -10.45 16.23
N GLU A 65 -12.54 -11.01 17.32
CA GLU A 65 -12.10 -12.40 17.39
C GLU A 65 -13.29 -13.36 17.31
N VAL A 66 -13.20 -14.33 16.42
CA VAL A 66 -14.18 -15.41 16.26
C VAL A 66 -13.46 -16.76 16.23
N GLU A 67 -14.13 -17.81 16.66
CA GLU A 67 -13.58 -19.18 16.53
C GLU A 67 -13.32 -19.53 15.05
N PRO A 68 -12.28 -20.35 14.77
CA PRO A 68 -12.00 -20.79 13.41
C PRO A 68 -13.21 -21.43 12.73
N GLY A 69 -13.65 -20.83 11.61
CA GLY A 69 -14.82 -21.30 10.86
C GLY A 69 -16.16 -20.74 11.31
N ALA A 70 -16.21 -19.94 12.37
CA ALA A 70 -17.41 -19.21 12.77
C ALA A 70 -17.50 -17.85 12.07
N ALA A 71 -18.74 -17.36 11.88
CA ALA A 71 -19.01 -15.99 11.45
C ALA A 71 -19.34 -15.13 12.68
N MET A 72 -19.05 -13.82 12.58
CA MET A 72 -19.49 -12.87 13.62
C MET A 72 -21.01 -12.84 13.71
N SER A 73 -21.54 -12.80 14.94
CA SER A 73 -22.96 -12.51 15.15
C SER A 73 -23.29 -11.07 14.75
N ALA A 74 -24.56 -10.77 14.51
CA ALA A 74 -25.01 -9.40 14.20
C ALA A 74 -24.68 -8.41 15.33
N GLU A 75 -24.81 -8.82 16.58
CA GLU A 75 -24.44 -8.02 17.76
C GLU A 75 -22.93 -7.75 17.81
N GLN A 76 -22.13 -8.76 17.56
CA GLN A 76 -20.67 -8.63 17.50
C GLN A 76 -20.23 -7.70 16.36
N LYS A 77 -20.82 -7.83 15.14
CA LYS A 77 -20.54 -6.93 14.02
C LYS A 77 -20.87 -5.47 14.38
N LEU A 78 -21.98 -5.22 15.08
CA LEU A 78 -22.34 -3.87 15.50
C LEU A 78 -21.29 -3.31 16.46
N THR A 79 -20.92 -4.04 17.52
CA THR A 79 -19.91 -3.63 18.48
C THR A 79 -18.55 -3.35 17.79
N VAL A 80 -18.10 -4.25 16.91
CA VAL A 80 -16.86 -4.08 16.13
C VAL A 80 -16.93 -2.85 15.24
N SER A 81 -18.07 -2.61 14.60
CA SER A 81 -18.27 -1.44 13.75
C SER A 81 -18.22 -0.13 14.57
N GLU A 82 -18.85 -0.09 15.74
CA GLU A 82 -18.81 1.08 16.63
C GLU A 82 -17.39 1.39 17.13
N LEU A 83 -16.65 0.36 17.60
CA LEU A 83 -15.27 0.53 18.04
C LEU A 83 -14.34 0.98 16.91
N ALA A 84 -14.51 0.40 15.72
CA ALA A 84 -13.71 0.77 14.56
C ALA A 84 -14.00 2.21 14.10
N GLN A 85 -15.26 2.62 14.06
CA GLN A 85 -15.63 3.99 13.70
C GLN A 85 -15.12 5.01 14.73
N ALA A 86 -15.18 4.70 16.03
CA ALA A 86 -14.64 5.56 17.08
C ALA A 86 -13.11 5.72 16.92
N LEU A 87 -12.40 4.64 16.66
CA LEU A 87 -10.95 4.66 16.42
C LEU A 87 -10.58 5.52 15.21
N VAL A 88 -11.30 5.36 14.09
CA VAL A 88 -11.08 6.18 12.87
C VAL A 88 -11.39 7.66 13.14
N ALA A 89 -12.46 7.97 13.88
CA ALA A 89 -12.85 9.35 14.13
C ALA A 89 -11.91 10.12 15.08
N GLU A 90 -11.24 9.41 16.00
CA GLU A 90 -10.40 10.02 17.02
C GLU A 90 -8.90 9.99 16.66
N HIS A 91 -8.47 9.08 15.77
CA HIS A 91 -7.05 8.82 15.46
C HIS A 91 -6.82 8.55 13.97
N ASP A 92 -7.41 9.37 13.10
CA ASP A 92 -7.48 9.20 11.64
C ASP A 92 -6.11 9.19 10.93
N ASP A 93 -5.09 9.76 11.55
CA ASP A 93 -3.71 9.82 11.03
C ASP A 93 -2.83 8.62 11.44
N THR A 94 -3.40 7.60 12.10
CA THR A 94 -2.66 6.44 12.59
C THR A 94 -2.84 5.21 11.72
N LEU A 95 -1.81 4.33 11.71
CA LEU A 95 -1.91 3.01 11.09
C LEU A 95 -3.07 2.17 11.67
N TYR A 96 -3.42 2.40 12.94
CA TYR A 96 -4.52 1.67 13.58
C TYR A 96 -5.88 2.09 13.03
N ALA A 97 -6.07 3.37 12.68
CA ALA A 97 -7.26 3.83 11.98
C ALA A 97 -7.36 3.24 10.57
N ASP A 98 -6.24 3.12 9.86
CA ASP A 98 -6.22 2.42 8.57
C ASP A 98 -6.65 0.96 8.69
N MET A 99 -6.11 0.24 9.69
CA MET A 99 -6.52 -1.14 9.98
C MET A 99 -8.00 -1.25 10.34
N ALA A 100 -8.53 -0.28 11.09
CA ALA A 100 -9.96 -0.21 11.41
C ALA A 100 -10.81 0.04 10.15
N ASN A 101 -10.39 0.93 9.25
CA ASN A 101 -11.05 1.13 7.95
C ASN A 101 -11.02 -0.13 7.08
N LEU A 102 -9.90 -0.87 7.06
CA LEU A 102 -9.82 -2.16 6.36
C LEU A 102 -10.75 -3.22 6.95
N LEU A 103 -10.98 -3.20 8.26
CA LEU A 103 -11.93 -4.08 8.94
C LEU A 103 -13.37 -3.65 8.64
N LEU A 104 -13.69 -2.36 8.70
CA LEU A 104 -15.00 -1.84 8.31
C LEU A 104 -15.34 -2.18 6.86
N ALA A 105 -14.38 -2.01 5.95
CA ALA A 105 -14.55 -2.41 4.54
C ALA A 105 -14.87 -3.91 4.40
N LYS A 106 -14.20 -4.77 5.17
CA LYS A 106 -14.49 -6.21 5.21
C LYS A 106 -15.94 -6.48 5.67
N LEU A 107 -16.39 -5.84 6.75
CA LEU A 107 -17.76 -6.00 7.26
C LEU A 107 -18.79 -5.54 6.22
N HIS A 108 -18.55 -4.40 5.55
CA HIS A 108 -19.41 -3.91 4.48
C HIS A 108 -19.48 -4.88 3.28
N VAL A 109 -18.35 -5.48 2.89
CA VAL A 109 -18.35 -6.54 1.83
C VAL A 109 -19.16 -7.75 2.26
N GLU A 110 -19.02 -8.23 3.51
CA GLU A 110 -19.79 -9.36 4.04
C GLU A 110 -21.31 -9.08 4.05
N ASP A 111 -21.69 -7.81 4.23
CA ASP A 111 -23.08 -7.37 4.23
C ASP A 111 -23.57 -6.90 2.85
N ASN A 112 -22.75 -7.14 1.78
CA ASN A 112 -23.00 -6.73 0.38
C ASN A 112 -23.20 -5.22 0.18
N GLN A 113 -22.59 -4.40 1.05
CA GLN A 113 -22.57 -2.95 0.98
C GLN A 113 -21.28 -2.50 0.27
N LEU A 114 -21.21 -2.73 -1.05
CA LEU A 114 -19.98 -2.55 -1.80
C LEU A 114 -19.56 -1.07 -1.92
N ASP A 115 -20.51 -0.14 -1.95
CA ASP A 115 -20.22 1.30 -2.03
C ASP A 115 -19.56 1.81 -0.75
N GLU A 116 -20.09 1.39 0.41
CA GLU A 116 -19.51 1.71 1.70
C GLU A 116 -18.13 1.05 1.89
N ALA A 117 -17.97 -0.18 1.42
CA ALA A 117 -16.68 -0.86 1.43
C ALA A 117 -15.64 -0.12 0.58
N ALA A 118 -16.02 0.31 -0.63
CA ALA A 118 -15.15 1.09 -1.51
C ALA A 118 -14.74 2.42 -0.85
N ALA A 119 -15.69 3.17 -0.28
CA ALA A 119 -15.41 4.44 0.39
C ALA A 119 -14.40 4.29 1.54
N ARG A 120 -14.53 3.22 2.36
CA ARG A 120 -13.55 2.94 3.42
C ARG A 120 -12.16 2.61 2.89
N LEU A 121 -12.07 1.88 1.80
CA LEU A 121 -10.79 1.52 1.17
C LEU A 121 -10.15 2.73 0.49
N GLU A 122 -10.92 3.60 -0.16
CA GLU A 122 -10.44 4.84 -0.77
C GLU A 122 -9.80 5.76 0.27
N MET A 123 -10.38 5.89 1.47
CA MET A 123 -9.77 6.67 2.56
C MET A 123 -8.35 6.18 2.88
N VAL A 124 -8.13 4.85 2.91
CA VAL A 124 -6.80 4.27 3.18
C VAL A 124 -5.87 4.37 1.96
N VAL A 125 -6.41 4.32 0.74
CA VAL A 125 -5.61 4.53 -0.48
C VAL A 125 -5.03 5.94 -0.52
N ASP A 126 -5.84 6.94 -0.18
CA ASP A 126 -5.50 8.35 -0.32
C ASP A 126 -4.67 8.89 0.85
N ASN A 127 -4.96 8.43 2.08
CA ASN A 127 -4.42 9.00 3.30
C ASN A 127 -3.68 7.99 4.19
N GLY A 128 -3.46 6.77 3.73
CA GLY A 128 -2.87 5.72 4.58
C GLY A 128 -1.51 6.08 5.17
N ALA A 129 -1.29 5.72 6.40
CA ALA A 129 -0.12 6.05 7.22
C ALA A 129 1.22 5.64 6.58
N ASN A 130 1.21 4.69 5.66
CA ASN A 130 2.38 4.32 4.87
C ASN A 130 1.99 3.65 3.54
N GLU A 131 2.95 3.62 2.62
CA GLU A 131 2.78 3.06 1.28
C GLU A 131 2.29 1.60 1.28
N SER A 132 2.73 0.79 2.23
CA SER A 132 2.35 -0.63 2.29
C SER A 132 0.86 -0.80 2.56
N ILE A 133 0.29 -0.04 3.50
CA ILE A 133 -1.13 -0.13 3.82
C ILE A 133 -1.98 0.41 2.66
N SER A 134 -1.54 1.50 1.98
CA SER A 134 -2.20 2.04 0.80
C SER A 134 -2.20 1.04 -0.36
N GLN A 135 -1.10 0.31 -0.62
CA GLN A 135 -1.07 -0.75 -1.64
C GLN A 135 -2.00 -1.91 -1.31
N LEU A 136 -2.08 -2.30 -0.03
CA LEU A 136 -3.03 -3.32 0.41
C LEU A 136 -4.48 -2.86 0.22
N ALA A 137 -4.78 -1.61 0.55
CA ALA A 137 -6.10 -1.02 0.34
C ALA A 137 -6.46 -0.97 -1.16
N LYS A 138 -5.53 -0.56 -2.04
CA LYS A 138 -5.70 -0.61 -3.51
C LYS A 138 -6.03 -2.01 -4.01
N ALA A 139 -5.33 -3.03 -3.51
CA ALA A 139 -5.58 -4.42 -3.87
C ALA A 139 -7.01 -4.86 -3.50
N ARG A 140 -7.48 -4.46 -2.31
CA ARG A 140 -8.85 -4.76 -1.86
C ARG A 140 -9.90 -3.95 -2.60
N LEU A 141 -9.63 -2.65 -2.82
CA LEU A 141 -10.51 -1.76 -3.57
C LEU A 141 -10.75 -2.27 -4.99
N ALA A 142 -9.69 -2.69 -5.68
CA ALA A 142 -9.83 -3.26 -7.02
C ALA A 142 -10.79 -4.47 -7.06
N ARG A 143 -10.76 -5.33 -6.05
CA ARG A 143 -11.72 -6.45 -5.95
C ARG A 143 -13.15 -5.98 -5.69
N VAL A 144 -13.33 -4.97 -4.84
CA VAL A 144 -14.67 -4.40 -4.56
C VAL A 144 -15.23 -3.72 -5.79
N VAL A 145 -14.45 -2.88 -6.48
CA VAL A 145 -14.84 -2.17 -7.71
C VAL A 145 -15.15 -3.16 -8.84
N SER A 146 -14.39 -4.23 -8.97
CA SER A 146 -14.71 -5.32 -9.91
C SER A 146 -16.03 -6.03 -9.55
N ALA A 147 -16.29 -6.24 -8.26
CA ALA A 147 -17.56 -6.82 -7.80
C ALA A 147 -18.77 -5.88 -8.04
N GLN A 148 -18.55 -4.56 -8.09
CA GLN A 148 -19.55 -3.57 -8.51
C GLN A 148 -19.79 -3.59 -10.04
N GLY A 149 -18.93 -4.30 -10.81
CA GLY A 149 -19.01 -4.43 -12.27
C GLY A 149 -18.13 -3.45 -13.04
N ASP A 150 -17.43 -2.54 -12.38
CA ASP A 150 -16.49 -1.60 -13.02
C ASP A 150 -15.08 -2.22 -13.11
N ASN A 151 -14.95 -3.17 -14.04
CA ASN A 151 -13.70 -3.88 -14.26
C ASN A 151 -12.59 -2.98 -14.85
N GLU A 152 -12.95 -1.91 -15.57
CA GLU A 152 -11.97 -0.97 -16.13
C GLU A 152 -11.28 -0.17 -15.01
N ALA A 153 -12.07 0.41 -14.11
CA ALA A 153 -11.55 1.10 -12.94
C ALA A 153 -10.76 0.15 -12.03
N ALA A 154 -11.25 -1.07 -11.84
CA ALA A 154 -10.56 -2.09 -11.05
C ALA A 154 -9.18 -2.44 -11.62
N LEU A 155 -9.05 -2.63 -12.94
CA LEU A 155 -7.76 -2.87 -13.61
C LEU A 155 -6.83 -1.66 -13.50
N ALA A 156 -7.36 -0.44 -13.59
CA ALA A 156 -6.58 0.79 -13.43
C ALA A 156 -5.92 0.86 -12.05
N LEU A 157 -6.63 0.50 -10.97
CA LEU A 157 -6.11 0.48 -9.59
C LEU A 157 -4.92 -0.46 -9.43
N VAL A 158 -4.87 -1.58 -10.15
CA VAL A 158 -3.81 -2.60 -10.04
C VAL A 158 -2.91 -2.68 -11.28
N SER A 159 -2.89 -1.63 -12.11
CA SER A 159 -2.07 -1.56 -13.33
C SER A 159 -0.56 -1.61 -13.02
N SER A 160 -0.13 -0.99 -11.94
CA SER A 160 1.27 -0.96 -11.49
C SER A 160 1.36 -0.97 -9.98
N ALA A 161 2.28 -1.78 -9.43
CA ALA A 161 2.62 -1.77 -8.01
C ALA A 161 3.80 -0.84 -7.76
N SER A 162 3.75 -0.04 -6.70
CA SER A 162 4.84 0.86 -6.31
C SER A 162 6.04 0.12 -5.74
N SER A 163 5.85 -1.10 -5.24
CA SER A 163 6.92 -1.94 -4.70
C SER A 163 6.89 -3.36 -5.25
N GLN A 164 8.06 -4.02 -5.23
CA GLN A 164 8.19 -5.42 -5.66
C GLN A 164 7.29 -6.37 -4.86
N ALA A 165 7.05 -6.08 -3.56
CA ALA A 165 6.25 -6.92 -2.68
C ALA A 165 4.79 -7.08 -3.15
N TYR A 166 4.23 -6.07 -3.82
CA TYR A 166 2.84 -6.08 -4.27
C TYR A 166 2.64 -6.52 -5.72
N LYS A 167 3.73 -6.69 -6.51
CA LYS A 167 3.63 -7.06 -7.94
C LYS A 167 2.88 -8.37 -8.17
N ALA A 168 3.20 -9.38 -7.38
CA ALA A 168 2.51 -10.67 -7.49
C ALA A 168 1.01 -10.56 -7.14
N LEU A 169 0.68 -9.83 -6.06
CA LEU A 169 -0.70 -9.61 -5.65
C LEU A 169 -1.51 -8.84 -6.70
N PHE A 170 -0.95 -7.77 -7.25
CA PHE A 170 -1.63 -6.96 -8.27
C PHE A 170 -1.81 -7.74 -9.57
N ALA A 171 -0.81 -8.54 -9.97
CA ALA A 171 -0.93 -9.40 -11.13
C ALA A 171 -1.98 -10.51 -10.94
N GLU A 172 -2.05 -11.11 -9.74
CA GLU A 172 -3.10 -12.07 -9.39
C GLU A 172 -4.49 -11.44 -9.51
N ILE A 173 -4.69 -10.23 -8.95
CA ILE A 173 -5.98 -9.54 -9.01
C ILE A 173 -6.36 -9.19 -10.45
N ARG A 174 -5.41 -8.75 -11.29
CA ARG A 174 -5.69 -8.57 -12.73
C ARG A 174 -6.19 -9.87 -13.37
N GLY A 175 -5.56 -11.00 -13.03
CA GLY A 175 -6.00 -12.32 -13.48
C GLY A 175 -7.45 -12.62 -13.07
N ASP A 176 -7.79 -12.37 -11.81
CA ASP A 176 -9.13 -12.56 -11.28
C ASP A 176 -10.16 -11.67 -12.01
N ILE A 177 -9.81 -10.42 -12.31
CA ILE A 177 -10.68 -9.47 -13.02
C ILE A 177 -10.88 -9.91 -14.49
N TYR A 178 -9.81 -10.28 -15.20
CA TYR A 178 -9.93 -10.78 -16.58
C TYR A 178 -10.77 -12.07 -16.66
N LEU A 179 -10.59 -12.96 -15.69
CA LEU A 179 -11.43 -14.18 -15.60
C LEU A 179 -12.91 -13.81 -15.41
N ALA A 180 -13.22 -12.83 -14.55
CA ALA A 180 -14.59 -12.34 -14.36
C ALA A 180 -15.18 -11.70 -15.63
N GLN A 181 -14.34 -11.16 -16.51
CA GLN A 181 -14.74 -10.65 -17.85
C GLN A 181 -14.89 -11.76 -18.91
N GLY A 182 -14.45 -12.99 -18.62
CA GLY A 182 -14.40 -14.09 -19.57
C GLY A 182 -13.20 -14.01 -20.54
N ASP A 183 -12.20 -13.18 -20.24
CA ASP A 183 -10.95 -13.09 -21.00
C ASP A 183 -9.92 -14.06 -20.42
N ASP A 184 -10.08 -15.34 -20.73
CA ASP A 184 -9.21 -16.43 -20.27
C ASP A 184 -7.74 -16.22 -20.68
N GLY A 185 -7.51 -15.65 -21.87
CA GLY A 185 -6.15 -15.41 -22.38
C GLY A 185 -5.41 -14.35 -21.58
N ALA A 186 -6.07 -13.23 -21.28
CA ALA A 186 -5.51 -12.19 -20.43
C ALA A 186 -5.36 -12.68 -18.97
N ALA A 187 -6.33 -13.44 -18.46
CA ALA A 187 -6.27 -14.04 -17.13
C ALA A 187 -5.08 -14.99 -16.98
N TYR A 188 -4.87 -15.91 -17.94
CA TYR A 188 -3.71 -16.80 -17.96
C TYR A 188 -2.39 -16.04 -17.91
N THR A 189 -2.29 -14.99 -18.73
CA THR A 189 -1.08 -14.16 -18.80
C THR A 189 -0.83 -13.42 -17.47
N ALA A 190 -1.86 -12.86 -16.87
CA ALA A 190 -1.77 -12.14 -15.60
C ALA A 190 -1.37 -13.07 -14.43
N TYR A 191 -1.91 -14.31 -14.39
CA TYR A 191 -1.48 -15.31 -13.41
C TYR A 191 -0.03 -15.76 -13.63
N ALA A 192 0.43 -15.88 -14.89
CA ALA A 192 1.84 -16.15 -15.19
C ALA A 192 2.76 -15.03 -14.69
N ASP A 193 2.33 -13.76 -14.82
CA ASP A 193 3.05 -12.62 -14.27
C ASP A 193 3.10 -12.65 -12.74
N ALA A 194 2.01 -13.03 -12.08
CA ALA A 194 1.96 -13.21 -10.64
C ALA A 194 2.95 -14.27 -10.17
N LEU A 195 2.96 -15.44 -10.81
CA LEU A 195 3.91 -16.53 -10.50
C LEU A 195 5.37 -16.11 -10.68
N ARG A 196 5.67 -15.34 -11.73
CA ARG A 196 7.01 -14.82 -11.99
C ARG A 196 7.47 -13.79 -10.96
N ALA A 197 6.53 -13.02 -10.39
CA ALA A 197 6.81 -11.99 -9.39
C ALA A 197 6.91 -12.54 -7.96
N LEU A 198 6.44 -13.75 -7.69
CA LEU A 198 6.48 -14.36 -6.37
C LEU A 198 7.91 -14.74 -5.95
N PRO A 199 8.29 -14.52 -4.68
CA PRO A 199 9.50 -15.10 -4.12
C PRO A 199 9.43 -16.64 -4.08
N ALA A 200 10.56 -17.30 -4.31
CA ALA A 200 10.64 -18.77 -4.28
C ALA A 200 10.26 -19.40 -2.93
N SER A 201 10.23 -18.61 -1.85
CA SER A 201 9.84 -19.06 -0.50
C SER A 201 8.31 -19.18 -0.29
N GLU A 202 7.49 -18.62 -1.20
CA GLU A 202 6.02 -18.61 -1.06
C GLU A 202 5.35 -19.81 -1.75
N PHE A 203 5.74 -21.03 -1.39
CA PHE A 203 5.24 -22.27 -2.02
C PHE A 203 3.72 -22.42 -2.02
N ASN A 204 3.07 -22.14 -0.89
CA ASN A 204 1.61 -22.28 -0.78
C ASN A 204 0.88 -21.35 -1.73
N ARG A 205 1.36 -20.11 -1.86
CA ARG A 205 0.78 -19.10 -2.74
C ARG A 205 1.05 -19.43 -4.20
N THR A 206 2.26 -19.92 -4.50
CA THR A 206 2.62 -20.41 -5.84
C THR A 206 1.64 -21.49 -6.30
N SER A 207 1.41 -22.51 -5.48
CA SER A 207 0.48 -23.62 -5.82
C SER A 207 -0.95 -23.10 -6.03
N PHE A 208 -1.41 -22.14 -5.23
CA PHE A 208 -2.74 -21.56 -5.36
C PHE A 208 -2.90 -20.76 -6.65
N ILE A 209 -1.94 -19.91 -7.00
CA ILE A 209 -1.99 -19.12 -8.25
C ILE A 209 -1.83 -20.05 -9.47
N GLN A 210 -1.02 -21.11 -9.36
CA GLN A 210 -0.89 -22.09 -10.41
C GLN A 210 -2.21 -22.82 -10.68
N LEU A 211 -2.96 -23.19 -9.62
CA LEU A 211 -4.29 -23.76 -9.77
C LEU A 211 -5.25 -22.81 -10.50
N LYS A 212 -5.22 -21.50 -10.20
CA LYS A 212 -6.01 -20.50 -10.93
C LYS A 212 -5.60 -20.43 -12.39
N GLN A 213 -4.30 -20.41 -12.70
CA GLN A 213 -3.78 -20.40 -14.07
C GLN A 213 -4.20 -21.63 -14.85
N ASP A 214 -4.10 -22.80 -14.24
CA ASP A 214 -4.45 -24.09 -14.88
C ASP A 214 -5.97 -24.23 -15.13
N SER A 215 -6.79 -23.44 -14.41
CA SER A 215 -8.25 -23.41 -14.58
C SER A 215 -8.72 -22.57 -15.78
N VAL A 216 -7.84 -21.78 -16.39
CA VAL A 216 -8.16 -20.93 -17.54
C VAL A 216 -7.49 -21.44 -18.82
N ALA A 217 -8.08 -21.15 -19.97
CA ALA A 217 -7.55 -21.59 -21.25
C ALA A 217 -6.22 -20.87 -21.56
N LYS A 218 -5.21 -21.63 -21.90
CA LYS A 218 -3.94 -21.07 -22.37
C LYS A 218 -4.17 -20.34 -23.69
N PRO A 219 -3.64 -19.11 -23.88
CA PRO A 219 -3.71 -18.42 -25.16
C PRO A 219 -3.11 -19.29 -26.25
N GLU A 220 -3.86 -19.50 -27.33
CA GLU A 220 -3.34 -20.21 -28.50
C GLU A 220 -2.16 -19.39 -29.05
N ALA A 221 -0.98 -20.02 -29.15
CA ALA A 221 0.17 -19.36 -29.74
C ALA A 221 -0.22 -18.97 -31.17
N ALA A 222 -0.15 -17.67 -31.50
CA ALA A 222 -0.37 -17.21 -32.85
C ALA A 222 0.46 -18.09 -33.79
N SER A 223 -0.18 -18.92 -34.59
CA SER A 223 0.50 -19.68 -35.63
C SER A 223 1.27 -18.69 -36.49
N PRO A 224 2.57 -18.90 -36.76
CA PRO A 224 3.29 -18.03 -37.70
C PRO A 224 2.50 -18.03 -39.00
N GLU A 225 2.03 -16.87 -39.44
CA GLU A 225 1.41 -16.68 -40.73
C GLU A 225 2.21 -17.45 -41.77
N GLN A 226 1.55 -18.44 -42.37
CA GLN A 226 2.10 -19.10 -43.56
C GLN A 226 2.23 -18.00 -44.62
N SER A 227 3.45 -17.55 -44.83
CA SER A 227 3.78 -16.69 -45.96
C SER A 227 3.26 -17.37 -47.21
N PRO A 228 2.55 -16.66 -48.11
CA PRO A 228 2.10 -17.24 -49.37
C PRO A 228 3.32 -17.77 -50.11
N VAL A 229 3.32 -19.06 -50.36
CA VAL A 229 4.30 -19.68 -51.27
C VAL A 229 3.99 -19.07 -52.61
N GLU A 230 4.88 -18.22 -53.09
CA GLU A 230 4.87 -17.68 -54.46
C GLU A 230 5.03 -18.84 -55.39
N GLU A 231 3.94 -19.28 -56.03
CA GLU A 231 3.91 -20.28 -57.08
C GLU A 231 4.59 -19.69 -58.30
N ALA A 232 5.91 -19.97 -58.39
CA ALA A 232 6.69 -19.63 -59.56
C ALA A 232 6.12 -20.43 -60.77
N ALA A 233 5.43 -19.76 -61.62
CA ALA A 233 4.94 -20.27 -62.92
C ALA A 233 6.12 -20.82 -63.73
N ALA A 234 6.13 -22.12 -63.91
CA ALA A 234 6.90 -22.79 -64.96
C ALA A 234 6.31 -22.42 -66.30
N GLY A 235 6.94 -21.45 -66.98
CA GLY A 235 6.64 -21.13 -68.35
C GLY A 235 7.23 -22.18 -69.26
N ASP A 236 6.37 -22.88 -69.96
CA ASP A 236 6.69 -23.68 -71.12
C ASP A 236 7.42 -22.85 -72.20
N ALA A 237 8.52 -23.31 -72.65
CA ALA A 237 9.13 -22.92 -73.93
C ALA A 237 9.37 -24.16 -74.76
N GLU A 238 8.31 -24.60 -75.47
CA GLU A 238 8.48 -25.28 -76.73
C GLU A 238 8.81 -24.27 -77.82
N GLY A 239 9.77 -24.51 -78.58
CA GLY A 239 10.24 -23.73 -79.76
C GLY A 239 11.16 -24.48 -80.57
N ASP A 240 10.67 -25.24 -81.43
CA ASP A 240 10.86 -25.53 -82.85
C ASP A 240 12.22 -25.15 -83.49
N ALA A 241 12.83 -26.10 -84.16
CA ALA A 241 13.53 -26.20 -85.41
C ALA A 241 14.74 -27.14 -85.35
#